data_4816db87149fcae1fd992e2c978bd99b
#
_entry.id   4816db87149fcae1fd992e2c978bd99b
#
_cell.length_a   1.000
_cell.length_b   1.000
_cell.length_c   1.000
_cell.angle_alpha   90.00
_cell.angle_beta   90.00
_cell.angle_gamma   90.00
#
_symmetry.space_group_name_H-M   'P 1'
#
loop_
_entity.id
_entity.type
_entity.pdbx_description
1 polymer ?
#
loop_
_entity_poly.entity_id
_entity_poly.type
_entity_poly.pdbx_seq_one_letter_code
_entity_poly.pdbx_strand_id
1 'polypeptide(L)'
;MNLHLIRHTSLDIPSGVCYGQSDVDVSANFALECSALSAKLDGIEFDAVYASPLQRCTKLAQALNLGQVQEDARLKELHFGDWEMQPWDSIPRDIFDVWAHDYAHLSPPNGESFTQLYHRTKTFTEEVSSRLHGKNVAVVTHGGVIRAMLADALNIPLKGLFRLVIDYASVTQITLSDSVPRIQFVNR
;
A
#
# COMPACT_ATOMS: atom_id res chain seq x y z
N MET A 1 -1.92 15.33 -11.09
CA MET A 1 -1.05 14.87 -9.99
C MET A 1 -0.32 13.61 -10.41
N ASN A 2 0.98 13.52 -10.16
CA ASN A 2 1.75 12.29 -10.33
C ASN A 2 1.90 11.63 -8.96
N LEU A 3 1.28 10.49 -8.78
CA LEU A 3 1.25 9.74 -7.53
C LEU A 3 2.28 8.61 -7.59
N HIS A 4 3.32 8.68 -6.77
CA HIS A 4 4.36 7.67 -6.63
C HIS A 4 4.07 6.83 -5.39
N LEU A 5 3.55 5.64 -5.61
CA LEU A 5 3.19 4.69 -4.56
C LEU A 5 4.40 3.81 -4.26
N ILE A 6 4.91 3.90 -3.04
CA ILE A 6 6.13 3.22 -2.59
C ILE A 6 5.70 2.15 -1.58
N ARG A 7 5.88 0.87 -1.90
CA ARG A 7 5.66 -0.19 -0.92
C ARG A 7 6.82 -0.20 0.07
N HIS A 8 6.49 -0.37 1.37
CA HIS A 8 7.51 -0.53 2.42
C HIS A 8 8.48 -1.68 2.12
N THR A 9 9.64 -1.67 2.78
CA THR A 9 10.67 -2.70 2.69
C THR A 9 10.23 -4.02 3.31
N SER A 10 11.02 -5.08 3.13
CA SER A 10 10.80 -6.38 3.78
C SER A 10 10.77 -6.24 5.31
N LEU A 11 10.11 -7.19 5.97
CA LEU A 11 9.78 -7.14 7.39
C LEU A 11 10.51 -8.24 8.18
N ASP A 12 10.72 -7.99 9.47
CA ASP A 12 11.22 -8.97 10.43
C ASP A 12 10.07 -9.87 10.91
N ILE A 13 9.59 -10.71 10.00
CA ILE A 13 8.49 -11.65 10.26
C ILE A 13 8.70 -12.93 9.44
N PRO A 14 8.38 -14.10 9.98
CA PRO A 14 8.46 -15.35 9.23
C PRO A 14 7.58 -15.32 7.97
N SER A 15 8.06 -15.94 6.89
CA SER A 15 7.26 -16.11 5.68
C SER A 15 5.96 -16.86 5.97
N GLY A 16 4.86 -16.44 5.33
CA GLY A 16 3.56 -17.08 5.49
C GLY A 16 2.77 -16.65 6.73
N VAL A 17 3.23 -15.64 7.48
CA VAL A 17 2.48 -15.04 8.59
C VAL A 17 1.65 -13.86 8.06
N CYS A 18 0.37 -13.83 8.45
CA CYS A 18 -0.52 -12.69 8.21
C CYS A 18 -0.16 -11.55 9.18
N TYR A 19 -0.02 -10.31 8.71
CA TYR A 19 0.35 -9.19 9.60
C TYR A 19 -0.51 -7.92 9.46
N GLY A 20 -1.18 -7.71 8.35
CA GLY A 20 -2.14 -6.61 8.15
C GLY A 20 -1.74 -5.28 8.76
N GLN A 21 -2.49 -4.85 9.79
CA GLN A 21 -2.24 -3.61 10.55
C GLN A 21 -1.38 -3.83 11.81
N SER A 22 -1.00 -5.06 12.13
CA SER A 22 0.00 -5.32 13.17
C SER A 22 1.28 -4.57 12.85
N ASP A 23 1.86 -3.91 13.86
CA ASP A 23 2.97 -2.98 13.68
C ASP A 23 4.33 -3.70 13.69
N VAL A 24 4.55 -4.52 12.66
CA VAL A 24 5.78 -5.30 12.45
C VAL A 24 6.91 -4.39 11.99
N ASP A 25 8.11 -4.63 12.51
CA ASP A 25 9.31 -3.87 12.18
C ASP A 25 9.93 -4.29 10.84
N VAL A 26 10.83 -3.46 10.35
CA VAL A 26 11.60 -3.69 9.12
C VAL A 26 12.66 -4.78 9.34
N SER A 27 13.02 -5.51 8.28
CA SER A 27 14.03 -6.55 8.32
C SER A 27 15.46 -6.00 8.38
N ALA A 28 16.46 -6.87 8.58
CA ALA A 28 17.87 -6.53 8.49
C ALA A 28 18.32 -6.00 7.12
N ASN A 29 17.51 -6.24 6.05
CA ASN A 29 17.79 -5.74 4.70
C ASN A 29 17.35 -4.28 4.48
N PHE A 30 16.78 -3.63 5.49
CA PHE A 30 16.19 -2.29 5.37
C PHE A 30 17.12 -1.28 4.69
N ALA A 31 18.37 -1.18 5.12
CA ALA A 31 19.31 -0.21 4.57
C ALA A 31 19.60 -0.44 3.08
N LEU A 32 19.74 -1.70 2.66
CA LEU A 32 19.97 -2.09 1.27
C LEU A 32 18.77 -1.77 0.40
N GLU A 33 17.57 -2.14 0.84
CA GLU A 33 16.32 -1.91 0.12
C GLU A 33 15.99 -0.41 0.04
N CYS A 34 16.27 0.35 1.10
CA CYS A 34 16.11 1.80 1.11
C CYS A 34 17.05 2.48 0.10
N SER A 35 18.31 2.06 0.02
CA SER A 35 19.27 2.57 -0.98
C SER A 35 18.80 2.28 -2.40
N ALA A 36 18.29 1.08 -2.67
CA ALA A 36 17.73 0.73 -3.98
C ALA A 36 16.50 1.57 -4.35
N LEU A 37 15.63 1.85 -3.38
CA LEU A 37 14.48 2.75 -3.57
C LEU A 37 14.92 4.18 -3.84
N SER A 38 15.89 4.71 -3.11
CA SER A 38 16.43 6.06 -3.32
C SER A 38 16.93 6.22 -4.76
N ALA A 39 17.64 5.22 -5.30
CA ALA A 39 18.10 5.22 -6.68
C ALA A 39 16.94 5.22 -7.72
N LYS A 40 15.82 4.57 -7.41
CA LYS A 40 14.62 4.59 -8.29
C LYS A 40 13.89 5.93 -8.28
N LEU A 41 14.04 6.71 -7.23
CA LEU A 41 13.39 8.00 -7.00
C LEU A 41 14.33 9.20 -7.29
N ASP A 42 15.57 8.91 -7.67
CA ASP A 42 16.56 9.96 -7.95
C ASP A 42 16.10 10.92 -9.05
N GLY A 43 16.38 12.20 -8.84
CA GLY A 43 15.97 13.27 -9.76
C GLY A 43 14.48 13.66 -9.72
N ILE A 44 13.68 13.04 -8.82
CA ILE A 44 12.27 13.41 -8.64
C ILE A 44 12.15 14.34 -7.43
N GLU A 45 11.69 15.57 -7.66
CA GLU A 45 11.31 16.49 -6.60
C GLU A 45 9.84 16.25 -6.21
N PHE A 46 9.57 16.03 -4.92
CA PHE A 46 8.23 15.80 -4.39
C PHE A 46 7.68 17.06 -3.71
N ASP A 47 6.46 17.43 -4.10
CA ASP A 47 5.74 18.58 -3.51
C ASP A 47 5.06 18.20 -2.18
N ALA A 48 4.78 16.92 -1.98
CA ALA A 48 4.22 16.37 -0.74
C ALA A 48 4.61 14.90 -0.54
N VAL A 49 4.77 14.50 0.73
CA VAL A 49 5.10 13.14 1.13
C VAL A 49 4.10 12.67 2.18
N TYR A 50 3.37 11.60 1.86
CA TYR A 50 2.45 10.94 2.78
C TYR A 50 2.97 9.54 3.16
N ALA A 51 2.63 9.09 4.36
CA ALA A 51 2.95 7.74 4.81
C ALA A 51 1.81 7.12 5.61
N SER A 52 1.68 5.80 5.50
CA SER A 52 0.96 5.02 6.50
C SER A 52 1.62 5.22 7.87
N PRO A 53 0.85 5.35 8.98
CA PRO A 53 1.42 5.53 10.32
C PRO A 53 2.06 4.26 10.89
N LEU A 54 2.00 3.11 10.19
CA LEU A 54 2.67 1.88 10.62
C LEU A 54 4.19 2.03 10.49
N GLN A 55 4.94 1.59 11.53
CA GLN A 55 6.37 1.87 11.68
C GLN A 55 7.21 1.51 10.45
N ARG A 56 6.89 0.43 9.73
CA ARG A 56 7.56 0.03 8.49
C ARG A 56 7.48 1.07 7.37
N CYS A 57 6.40 1.87 7.34
CA CYS A 57 6.23 2.96 6.39
C CYS A 57 6.85 4.26 6.90
N THR A 58 6.68 4.60 8.17
CA THR A 58 7.24 5.82 8.74
C THR A 58 8.77 5.79 8.77
N LYS A 59 9.37 4.65 9.15
CA LYS A 59 10.83 4.44 9.08
C LYS A 59 11.36 4.60 7.65
N LEU A 60 10.67 4.02 6.65
CA LEU A 60 11.08 4.15 5.26
C LEU A 60 10.92 5.59 4.76
N ALA A 61 9.80 6.25 5.03
CA ALA A 61 9.56 7.63 4.61
C ALA A 61 10.61 8.59 5.19
N GLN A 62 11.00 8.40 6.45
CA GLN A 62 12.07 9.17 7.10
C GLN A 62 13.45 8.89 6.46
N ALA A 63 13.77 7.61 6.22
CA ALA A 63 15.06 7.23 5.64
C ALA A 63 15.23 7.70 4.20
N LEU A 64 14.17 7.72 3.39
CA LEU A 64 14.18 8.24 2.02
C LEU A 64 14.37 9.75 1.96
N ASN A 65 14.01 10.49 3.02
CA ASN A 65 14.19 11.94 3.16
C ASN A 65 13.67 12.75 1.96
N LEU A 66 12.49 12.38 1.46
CA LEU A 66 11.88 13.00 0.27
C LEU A 66 11.16 14.33 0.57
N GLY A 67 11.08 14.74 1.84
CA GLY A 67 10.41 15.95 2.32
C GLY A 67 9.72 15.73 3.67
N GLN A 68 8.90 16.70 4.09
CA GLN A 68 8.14 16.59 5.34
C GLN A 68 7.05 15.54 5.20
N VAL A 69 7.11 14.51 6.04
CA VAL A 69 6.18 13.38 6.04
C VAL A 69 4.88 13.75 6.75
N GLN A 70 3.75 13.50 6.11
CA GLN A 70 2.40 13.60 6.67
C GLN A 70 1.83 12.17 6.82
N GLU A 71 1.54 11.76 8.04
CA GLU A 71 0.92 10.46 8.31
C GLU A 71 -0.58 10.51 8.06
N ASP A 72 -1.13 9.47 7.39
CA ASP A 72 -2.56 9.34 7.15
C ASP A 72 -3.03 7.91 7.42
N ALA A 73 -3.97 7.75 8.34
CA ALA A 73 -4.49 6.44 8.75
C ALA A 73 -5.21 5.70 7.61
N ARG A 74 -5.72 6.41 6.59
CA ARG A 74 -6.34 5.83 5.39
C ARG A 74 -5.36 5.02 4.54
N LEU A 75 -4.04 5.22 4.76
CA LEU A 75 -2.96 4.52 4.07
C LEU A 75 -2.51 3.23 4.77
N LYS A 76 -3.11 2.85 5.91
CA LYS A 76 -2.81 1.57 6.56
C LYS A 76 -3.16 0.38 5.66
N GLU A 77 -2.46 -0.75 5.87
CA GLU A 77 -2.74 -2.01 5.16
C GLU A 77 -4.16 -2.54 5.46
N LEU A 78 -4.63 -3.51 4.69
CA LEU A 78 -5.84 -4.27 4.97
C LEU A 78 -5.79 -4.83 6.40
N HIS A 79 -6.85 -4.58 7.17
CA HIS A 79 -6.96 -5.12 8.51
C HIS A 79 -7.46 -6.55 8.44
N PHE A 80 -6.61 -7.51 8.80
CA PHE A 80 -6.96 -8.93 8.81
C PHE A 80 -7.55 -9.40 10.14
N GLY A 81 -7.76 -8.48 11.10
CA GLY A 81 -8.43 -8.76 12.37
C GLY A 81 -7.76 -9.88 13.16
N ASP A 82 -8.56 -10.87 13.58
CA ASP A 82 -8.08 -11.97 14.41
C ASP A 82 -7.10 -12.92 13.71
N TRP A 83 -6.90 -12.78 12.41
CA TRP A 83 -5.92 -13.59 11.68
C TRP A 83 -4.51 -13.02 11.76
N GLU A 84 -4.35 -11.78 12.21
CA GLU A 84 -3.04 -11.15 12.28
C GLU A 84 -2.11 -11.87 13.26
N MET A 85 -0.83 -11.92 12.89
CA MET A 85 0.26 -12.59 13.59
C MET A 85 0.11 -14.13 13.68
N GLN A 86 -0.77 -14.70 12.84
CA GLN A 86 -0.90 -16.17 12.68
C GLN A 86 -0.39 -16.61 11.29
N PRO A 87 0.17 -17.83 11.18
CA PRO A 87 0.44 -18.42 9.88
C PRO A 87 -0.86 -18.57 9.06
N TRP A 88 -0.83 -18.24 7.78
CA TRP A 88 -2.00 -18.41 6.90
C TRP A 88 -2.54 -19.84 6.91
N ASP A 89 -1.65 -20.84 7.02
CA ASP A 89 -2.01 -22.25 7.03
C ASP A 89 -2.68 -22.70 8.35
N SER A 90 -2.59 -21.89 9.41
CA SER A 90 -3.26 -22.19 10.70
C SER A 90 -4.70 -21.68 10.75
N ILE A 91 -5.11 -20.85 9.79
CA ILE A 91 -6.48 -20.34 9.71
C ILE A 91 -7.41 -21.47 9.25
N PRO A 92 -8.51 -21.74 9.96
CA PRO A 92 -9.45 -22.81 9.59
C PRO A 92 -9.95 -22.66 8.15
N ARG A 93 -9.83 -23.72 7.36
CA ARG A 93 -10.11 -23.69 5.90
C ARG A 93 -11.57 -23.37 5.58
N ASP A 94 -12.51 -23.77 6.41
CA ASP A 94 -13.93 -23.47 6.25
C ASP A 94 -14.22 -21.96 6.31
N ILE A 95 -13.47 -21.21 7.13
CA ILE A 95 -13.58 -19.74 7.23
C ILE A 95 -12.73 -19.07 6.15
N PHE A 96 -11.48 -19.53 6.00
CA PHE A 96 -10.54 -18.94 5.04
C PHE A 96 -11.02 -19.05 3.59
N ASP A 97 -11.52 -20.24 3.17
CA ASP A 97 -11.93 -20.46 1.79
C ASP A 97 -13.17 -19.63 1.42
N VAL A 98 -14.08 -19.43 2.35
CA VAL A 98 -15.24 -18.53 2.16
C VAL A 98 -14.78 -17.10 1.92
N TRP A 99 -13.88 -16.59 2.77
CA TRP A 99 -13.30 -15.27 2.60
C TRP A 99 -12.49 -15.16 1.31
N ALA A 100 -11.61 -16.11 1.01
CA ALA A 100 -10.76 -16.10 -0.19
C ALA A 100 -11.58 -16.11 -1.49
N HIS A 101 -12.78 -16.72 -1.46
CA HIS A 101 -13.69 -16.71 -2.60
C HIS A 101 -14.26 -15.32 -2.88
N ASP A 102 -14.50 -14.50 -1.84
CA ASP A 102 -15.06 -13.15 -1.97
C ASP A 102 -14.45 -12.13 -0.98
N TYR A 103 -13.12 -12.08 -0.90
CA TYR A 103 -12.40 -11.12 -0.05
C TYR A 103 -12.73 -9.65 -0.38
N ALA A 104 -13.30 -9.40 -1.57
CA ALA A 104 -13.73 -8.07 -1.95
C ALA A 104 -14.83 -7.54 -1.00
N HIS A 105 -15.76 -8.38 -0.61
CA HIS A 105 -16.92 -7.99 0.20
C HIS A 105 -16.90 -8.55 1.63
N LEU A 106 -16.23 -9.69 1.83
CA LEU A 106 -16.14 -10.35 3.12
C LEU A 106 -14.93 -9.86 3.91
N SER A 107 -15.12 -9.64 5.20
CA SER A 107 -14.06 -9.28 6.15
C SER A 107 -13.60 -10.52 6.91
N PRO A 108 -12.30 -10.63 7.26
CA PRO A 108 -11.87 -11.50 8.34
C PRO A 108 -12.59 -11.15 9.66
N PRO A 109 -12.69 -12.06 10.63
CA PRO A 109 -13.24 -11.72 11.95
C PRO A 109 -12.54 -10.50 12.55
N ASN A 110 -13.31 -9.50 12.97
CA ASN A 110 -12.82 -8.21 13.50
C ASN A 110 -11.90 -7.41 12.55
N GLY A 111 -11.86 -7.76 11.27
CA GLY A 111 -11.08 -7.08 10.24
C GLY A 111 -11.91 -6.21 9.29
N GLU A 112 -11.32 -5.81 8.19
CA GLU A 112 -12.00 -5.06 7.11
C GLU A 112 -12.04 -5.86 5.79
N SER A 113 -13.06 -5.62 4.98
CA SER A 113 -13.11 -6.13 3.61
C SER A 113 -12.23 -5.29 2.68
N PHE A 114 -11.87 -5.85 1.52
CA PHE A 114 -11.10 -5.08 0.53
C PHE A 114 -11.89 -3.87 -0.01
N THR A 115 -13.23 -3.94 -0.01
CA THR A 115 -14.09 -2.79 -0.35
C THR A 115 -13.96 -1.65 0.66
N GLN A 116 -13.85 -1.95 1.96
CA GLN A 116 -13.63 -0.91 2.98
C GLN A 116 -12.26 -0.26 2.82
N LEU A 117 -11.20 -1.05 2.58
CA LEU A 117 -9.87 -0.54 2.23
C LEU A 117 -9.95 0.37 1.00
N TYR A 118 -10.60 -0.07 -0.08
CA TYR A 118 -10.78 0.70 -1.31
C TYR A 118 -11.44 2.06 -1.04
N HIS A 119 -12.52 2.10 -0.28
CA HIS A 119 -13.21 3.36 0.00
C HIS A 119 -12.36 4.35 0.77
N ARG A 120 -11.62 3.92 1.80
CA ARG A 120 -10.75 4.85 2.54
C ARG A 120 -9.56 5.35 1.70
N THR A 121 -8.98 4.49 0.85
CA THR A 121 -7.89 4.91 -0.04
C THR A 121 -8.39 5.82 -1.15
N LYS A 122 -9.58 5.59 -1.68
CA LYS A 122 -10.24 6.47 -2.65
C LYS A 122 -10.48 7.86 -2.08
N THR A 123 -11.05 7.95 -0.86
CA THR A 123 -11.26 9.24 -0.17
C THR A 123 -9.95 10.00 0.02
N PHE A 124 -8.85 9.31 0.37
CA PHE A 124 -7.53 9.92 0.44
C PHE A 124 -7.08 10.46 -0.92
N THR A 125 -7.19 9.65 -1.96
CA THR A 125 -6.73 10.01 -3.32
C THR A 125 -7.52 11.21 -3.88
N GLU A 126 -8.84 11.24 -3.70
CA GLU A 126 -9.71 12.34 -4.12
C GLU A 126 -9.35 13.66 -3.41
N GLU A 127 -9.16 13.61 -2.09
CA GLU A 127 -8.77 14.80 -1.30
C GLU A 127 -7.40 15.33 -1.75
N VAL A 128 -6.39 14.46 -1.84
CA VAL A 128 -5.03 14.89 -2.18
C VAL A 128 -4.97 15.39 -3.62
N SER A 129 -5.66 14.74 -4.57
CA SER A 129 -5.66 15.16 -5.98
C SER A 129 -6.34 16.52 -6.19
N SER A 130 -7.38 16.84 -5.41
CA SER A 130 -8.05 18.14 -5.49
C SER A 130 -7.15 19.30 -5.02
N ARG A 131 -6.20 19.03 -4.11
CA ARG A 131 -5.29 20.03 -3.53
C ARG A 131 -3.95 20.14 -4.26
N LEU A 132 -3.47 19.04 -4.84
CA LEU A 132 -2.12 18.93 -5.41
C LEU A 132 -2.15 18.64 -6.91
N HIS A 133 -3.03 19.33 -7.65
CA HIS A 133 -3.15 19.19 -9.10
C HIS A 133 -1.81 19.47 -9.80
N GLY A 134 -1.37 18.59 -10.69
CA GLY A 134 -0.11 18.72 -11.45
C GLY A 134 1.16 18.45 -10.64
N LYS A 135 1.07 18.17 -9.34
CA LYS A 135 2.19 17.99 -8.42
C LYS A 135 2.71 16.55 -8.36
N ASN A 136 3.95 16.36 -7.92
CA ASN A 136 4.53 15.06 -7.60
C ASN A 136 4.29 14.73 -6.13
N VAL A 137 3.63 13.62 -5.85
CA VAL A 137 3.27 13.18 -4.50
C VAL A 137 3.86 11.79 -4.25
N ALA A 138 4.65 11.65 -3.18
CA ALA A 138 5.12 10.36 -2.70
C ALA A 138 4.14 9.82 -1.65
N VAL A 139 3.82 8.53 -1.75
CA VAL A 139 2.98 7.82 -0.76
C VAL A 139 3.66 6.52 -0.35
N VAL A 140 4.18 6.48 0.87
CA VAL A 140 4.82 5.28 1.43
C VAL A 140 3.75 4.44 2.13
N THR A 141 3.47 3.25 1.58
CA THR A 141 2.31 2.45 1.98
C THR A 141 2.53 0.95 1.76
N HIS A 142 1.46 0.19 1.51
CA HIS A 142 1.39 -1.27 1.53
C HIS A 142 0.83 -1.83 0.23
N GLY A 143 1.01 -3.13 0.03
CA GLY A 143 0.58 -3.82 -1.17
C GLY A 143 -0.93 -3.78 -1.42
N GLY A 144 -1.76 -3.91 -0.38
CA GLY A 144 -3.22 -3.83 -0.50
C GLY A 144 -3.69 -2.44 -0.93
N VAL A 145 -3.13 -1.39 -0.32
CA VAL A 145 -3.42 0.02 -0.66
C VAL A 145 -3.06 0.32 -2.12
N ILE A 146 -1.87 -0.10 -2.56
CA ILE A 146 -1.42 0.10 -3.95
C ILE A 146 -2.37 -0.59 -4.93
N ARG A 147 -2.77 -1.83 -4.63
CA ARG A 147 -3.75 -2.56 -5.46
C ARG A 147 -5.11 -1.86 -5.52
N ALA A 148 -5.59 -1.32 -4.40
CA ALA A 148 -6.85 -0.58 -4.35
C ALA A 148 -6.80 0.70 -5.20
N MET A 149 -5.71 1.47 -5.13
CA MET A 149 -5.51 2.67 -5.94
C MET A 149 -5.36 2.35 -7.43
N LEU A 150 -4.70 1.23 -7.78
CA LEU A 150 -4.63 0.74 -9.15
C LEU A 150 -6.02 0.31 -9.68
N ALA A 151 -6.82 -0.36 -8.85
CA ALA A 151 -8.19 -0.75 -9.23
C ALA A 151 -9.07 0.45 -9.51
N ASP A 152 -8.97 1.50 -8.70
CA ASP A 152 -9.69 2.76 -8.92
C ASP A 152 -9.26 3.43 -10.23
N ALA A 153 -7.94 3.57 -10.43
CA ALA A 153 -7.40 4.22 -11.62
C ALA A 153 -7.70 3.46 -12.93
N LEU A 154 -7.79 2.13 -12.88
CA LEU A 154 -8.09 1.27 -14.03
C LEU A 154 -9.58 0.97 -14.19
N ASN A 155 -10.42 1.37 -13.22
CA ASN A 155 -11.84 1.05 -13.15
C ASN A 155 -12.10 -0.47 -13.31
N ILE A 156 -11.33 -1.29 -12.57
CA ILE A 156 -11.44 -2.75 -12.59
C ILE A 156 -12.03 -3.30 -11.28
N PRO A 157 -12.69 -4.48 -11.33
CA PRO A 157 -13.23 -5.12 -10.14
C PRO A 157 -12.15 -5.41 -9.09
N LEU A 158 -12.51 -5.28 -7.82
CA LEU A 158 -11.62 -5.59 -6.69
C LEU A 158 -11.27 -7.07 -6.60
N LYS A 159 -12.14 -7.94 -7.12
CA LYS A 159 -11.91 -9.40 -7.16
C LYS A 159 -10.76 -9.73 -8.11
N GLY A 160 -9.77 -10.46 -7.63
CA GLY A 160 -8.61 -10.88 -8.43
C GLY A 160 -7.38 -9.98 -8.30
N LEU A 161 -7.43 -8.89 -7.54
CA LEU A 161 -6.30 -7.96 -7.37
C LEU A 161 -5.06 -8.58 -6.71
N PHE A 162 -5.22 -9.65 -5.94
CA PHE A 162 -4.06 -10.40 -5.40
C PHE A 162 -3.22 -11.10 -6.47
N ARG A 163 -3.71 -11.21 -7.71
CA ARG A 163 -2.92 -11.67 -8.86
C ARG A 163 -1.91 -10.61 -9.33
N LEU A 164 -2.11 -9.35 -8.95
CA LEU A 164 -1.17 -8.27 -9.24
C LEU A 164 -0.06 -8.28 -8.18
N VAL A 165 1.13 -8.64 -8.60
CA VAL A 165 2.30 -8.66 -7.72
C VAL A 165 2.77 -7.21 -7.47
N ILE A 166 2.93 -6.86 -6.21
CA ILE A 166 3.56 -5.62 -5.77
C ILE A 166 4.64 -6.04 -4.78
N ASP A 167 5.90 -5.93 -5.15
CA ASP A 167 7.04 -6.39 -4.33
C ASP A 167 7.38 -5.40 -3.22
N TYR A 168 8.04 -5.86 -2.17
CA TYR A 168 8.66 -4.97 -1.20
C TYR A 168 9.65 -4.02 -1.89
N ALA A 169 9.80 -2.82 -1.36
CA ALA A 169 10.70 -1.80 -1.92
C ALA A 169 10.47 -1.54 -3.41
N SER A 170 9.21 -1.62 -3.87
CA SER A 170 8.80 -1.29 -5.24
C SER A 170 8.14 0.08 -5.32
N VAL A 171 8.17 0.65 -6.51
CA VAL A 171 7.50 1.90 -6.86
C VAL A 171 6.47 1.63 -7.95
N THR A 172 5.28 2.21 -7.79
CA THR A 172 4.21 2.25 -8.81
C THR A 172 3.85 3.70 -9.07
N GLN A 173 3.70 4.12 -10.32
CA GLN A 173 3.35 5.50 -10.65
C GLN A 173 2.01 5.57 -11.38
N ILE A 174 1.11 6.41 -10.86
CA ILE A 174 -0.18 6.76 -11.44
C ILE A 174 -0.20 8.27 -11.72
N THR A 175 -0.53 8.67 -12.94
CA THR A 175 -0.82 10.06 -13.26
C THR A 175 -2.32 10.28 -13.24
N LEU A 176 -2.79 11.12 -12.33
CA LEU A 176 -4.16 11.58 -12.21
C LEU A 176 -4.29 12.96 -12.87
N SER A 177 -5.20 13.09 -13.82
CA SER A 177 -5.50 14.33 -14.54
C SER A 177 -7.02 14.51 -14.62
N ASP A 178 -7.49 15.61 -15.20
CA ASP A 178 -8.92 15.86 -15.44
C ASP A 178 -9.53 14.90 -16.48
N SER A 179 -8.70 14.12 -17.14
CA SER A 179 -9.09 13.05 -18.05
C SER A 179 -8.93 11.66 -17.39
N VAL A 180 -8.73 10.64 -18.19
CA VAL A 180 -8.55 9.27 -17.71
C VAL A 180 -7.21 9.12 -16.98
N PRO A 181 -7.18 8.50 -15.79
CA PRO A 181 -5.94 8.16 -15.09
C PRO A 181 -5.02 7.28 -15.96
N ARG A 182 -3.71 7.47 -15.81
CA ARG A 182 -2.70 6.69 -16.56
C ARG A 182 -1.75 6.00 -15.61
N ILE A 183 -1.56 4.71 -15.79
CA ILE A 183 -0.53 3.94 -15.10
C ILE A 183 0.76 4.07 -15.90
N GLN A 184 1.79 4.69 -15.33
CA GLN A 184 3.07 4.87 -16.00
C GLN A 184 3.90 3.60 -15.93
N PHE A 185 3.94 2.99 -14.73
CA PHE A 185 4.53 1.68 -14.47
C PHE A 185 3.99 1.10 -13.16
N VAL A 186 4.11 -0.21 -13.01
CA VAL A 186 3.75 -0.96 -11.80
C VAL A 186 4.95 -1.79 -11.35
N ASN A 187 5.21 -1.82 -10.04
CA ASN A 187 6.16 -2.73 -9.42
C ASN A 187 7.61 -2.63 -9.98
N ARG A 188 8.05 -1.41 -10.18
CA ARG A 188 9.42 -1.13 -10.63
C ARG A 188 10.41 -1.18 -9.48
#